data_214397c9f79d20ad84d4727824f20ce8
#
_entry.id   214397c9f79d20ad84d4727824f20ce8
#
_cell.length_a   1.000
_cell.length_b   1.000
_cell.length_c   1.000
_cell.angle_alpha   90.00
_cell.angle_beta   90.00
_cell.angle_gamma   90.00
#
_symmetry.space_group_name_H-M   'P 1'
#
loop_
_entity.id
_entity.type
_entity.pdbx_description
1 polymer ?
#
loop_
_entity_poly.entity_id
_entity_poly.type
_entity_poly.pdbx_seq_one_letter_code
_entity_poly.pdbx_strand_id
1 'polypeptide(L)'
;MKIASNHTGSTRTANSLKSLSAMALAMLAVFGGAAPASATPLLGSDLASFTVLGSETVTNVPTSTIVGNVGVSPGTALPGFNWVSGTATADGQVTGGLVHSATALAASAQAQLTTARLNLDSMGTGTTLTLADLNGLTLFPGVYTVHAGTTNLSGTLTLDGQGNANAGWVFQMDADLITSPNSMVKLIGTGDGAGVYWNVRSSATIDTNTTFLGNILALTSISMNSTATDLCGRALADTGEVTLIQNRLSGICAGELAGSNGLSGGLEVTGTTVAFLPFAPVNGGGTVPEPGSLALLGLGLAGLGFSRRRRG
;
A
#
# COMPACT_ATOMS: atom_id res chain seq x y z
N MET A 1 -48.41 78.81 -30.77
CA MET A 1 -49.62 79.22 -30.06
C MET A 1 -49.68 78.47 -28.71
N LYS A 2 -49.63 79.17 -27.57
CA LYS A 2 -50.05 78.83 -26.18
C LYS A 2 -49.31 77.71 -25.50
N ILE A 3 -48.45 77.97 -24.55
CA ILE A 3 -48.63 78.47 -23.17
C ILE A 3 -48.61 77.27 -22.19
N ALA A 4 -47.53 77.25 -21.41
CA ALA A 4 -47.38 77.19 -19.94
C ALA A 4 -48.10 76.07 -19.19
N SER A 5 -47.51 75.45 -18.21
CA SER A 5 -47.29 75.99 -16.87
C SER A 5 -46.60 75.02 -15.95
N ASN A 6 -45.71 75.51 -15.09
CA ASN A 6 -45.13 74.99 -13.86
C ASN A 6 -46.01 74.06 -13.03
N HIS A 7 -45.39 73.10 -12.36
CA HIS A 7 -45.36 73.13 -10.88
C HIS A 7 -44.22 72.26 -10.26
N THR A 8 -43.55 72.93 -9.37
CA THR A 8 -42.60 72.46 -8.37
C THR A 8 -43.20 71.42 -7.41
N GLY A 9 -42.39 70.46 -6.99
CA GLY A 9 -42.70 69.58 -5.88
C GLY A 9 -41.46 68.78 -5.43
N SER A 10 -40.76 69.38 -4.49
CA SER A 10 -39.67 68.74 -3.71
C SER A 10 -40.21 67.61 -2.85
N THR A 11 -39.57 66.45 -2.89
CA THR A 11 -39.44 65.59 -1.69
C THR A 11 -38.12 64.84 -1.72
N ARG A 12 -37.35 65.13 -0.72
CA ARG A 12 -36.07 64.50 -0.32
C ARG A 12 -36.33 63.11 0.27
N THR A 13 -35.24 62.33 0.26
CA THR A 13 -34.91 61.21 1.17
C THR A 13 -35.58 59.89 0.90
N ALA A 14 -34.78 59.01 0.34
CA ALA A 14 -34.57 57.58 0.79
C ALA A 14 -33.72 56.80 -0.19
N ASN A 15 -32.42 57.01 -0.23
CA ASN A 15 -31.48 56.12 -0.91
C ASN A 15 -30.19 56.03 -0.10
N SER A 16 -30.23 55.27 0.98
CA SER A 16 -29.01 54.97 1.73
C SER A 16 -29.20 53.73 2.61
N LEU A 17 -29.59 52.60 2.06
CA LEU A 17 -29.61 51.33 2.81
C LEU A 17 -29.63 50.08 1.90
N LYS A 18 -29.09 50.14 0.69
CA LYS A 18 -29.01 48.97 -0.21
C LYS A 18 -27.61 48.57 -0.68
N SER A 19 -26.53 49.15 -0.13
CA SER A 19 -25.17 48.88 -0.60
C SER A 19 -24.29 48.05 0.35
N LEU A 20 -24.83 47.56 1.46
CA LEU A 20 -24.06 46.75 2.43
C LEU A 20 -24.34 45.23 2.40
N SER A 21 -25.31 44.80 1.59
CA SER A 21 -25.61 43.35 1.50
C SER A 21 -24.98 42.63 0.29
N ALA A 22 -24.37 43.36 -0.64
CA ALA A 22 -23.75 42.77 -1.83
C ALA A 22 -22.25 42.43 -1.66
N MET A 23 -21.60 42.93 -0.60
CA MET A 23 -20.17 42.70 -0.38
C MET A 23 -19.84 41.51 0.53
N ALA A 24 -20.83 40.91 1.18
CA ALA A 24 -20.64 39.74 2.05
C ALA A 24 -20.77 38.41 1.32
N LEU A 25 -21.20 38.38 0.05
CA LEU A 25 -21.41 37.12 -0.71
C LEU A 25 -20.30 36.84 -1.72
N ALA A 26 -19.33 37.73 -1.90
CA ALA A 26 -18.25 37.56 -2.89
C ALA A 26 -16.94 36.97 -2.31
N MET A 27 -16.84 36.72 -1.02
CA MET A 27 -15.63 36.15 -0.39
C MET A 27 -15.72 34.65 -0.08
N LEU A 28 -16.77 33.95 -0.51
CA LEU A 28 -16.91 32.51 -0.28
C LEU A 28 -16.59 31.63 -1.51
N ALA A 29 -16.04 32.21 -2.56
CA ALA A 29 -15.85 31.53 -3.84
C ALA A 29 -14.37 31.32 -4.28
N VAL A 30 -13.39 31.48 -3.39
CA VAL A 30 -11.96 31.32 -3.76
C VAL A 30 -11.22 30.28 -2.91
N PHE A 31 -11.90 29.52 -2.09
CA PHE A 31 -11.37 28.25 -1.62
C PHE A 31 -11.92 27.11 -2.49
N GLY A 32 -11.57 27.14 -3.77
CA GLY A 32 -11.48 25.93 -4.57
C GLY A 32 -10.38 25.08 -3.97
N GLY A 33 -10.68 24.40 -2.85
CA GLY A 33 -9.78 23.45 -2.25
C GLY A 33 -9.53 22.37 -3.29
N ALA A 34 -8.30 22.27 -3.80
CA ALA A 34 -7.85 21.03 -4.38
C ALA A 34 -8.21 19.96 -3.35
N ALA A 35 -9.08 19.01 -3.73
CA ALA A 35 -9.35 17.86 -2.89
C ALA A 35 -7.98 17.29 -2.49
N PRO A 36 -7.70 17.05 -1.20
CA PRO A 36 -6.44 16.44 -0.82
C PRO A 36 -6.31 15.14 -1.63
N ALA A 37 -5.19 14.98 -2.32
CA ALA A 37 -4.91 13.72 -3.00
C ALA A 37 -5.03 12.63 -1.96
N SER A 38 -5.95 11.68 -2.18
CA SER A 38 -6.17 10.60 -1.23
C SER A 38 -4.94 9.71 -1.25
N ALA A 39 -4.33 9.52 -0.09
CA ALA A 39 -3.25 8.57 0.07
C ALA A 39 -3.80 7.15 -0.16
N THR A 40 -3.10 6.35 -0.94
CA THR A 40 -3.47 4.96 -1.23
C THR A 40 -2.35 4.01 -0.80
N PRO A 41 -2.68 2.78 -0.38
CA PRO A 41 -1.66 1.77 -0.11
C PRO A 41 -0.78 1.53 -1.34
N LEU A 42 0.49 1.18 -1.13
CA LEU A 42 1.45 0.90 -2.22
C LEU A 42 0.97 -0.24 -3.12
N LEU A 43 0.50 -1.33 -2.52
CA LEU A 43 -0.16 -2.39 -3.26
C LEU A 43 -1.62 -1.98 -3.49
N GLY A 44 -2.02 -1.82 -4.74
CA GLY A 44 -3.42 -1.55 -5.07
C GLY A 44 -4.35 -2.68 -4.58
N SER A 45 -5.65 -2.42 -4.50
CA SER A 45 -6.63 -3.35 -3.93
C SER A 45 -6.65 -4.72 -4.59
N ASP A 46 -6.48 -4.75 -5.92
CA ASP A 46 -6.50 -6.00 -6.67
C ASP A 46 -5.22 -6.80 -6.42
N LEU A 47 -4.04 -6.15 -6.48
CA LEU A 47 -2.76 -6.79 -6.18
C LEU A 47 -2.70 -7.30 -4.74
N ALA A 48 -3.19 -6.51 -3.78
CA ALA A 48 -3.20 -6.89 -2.38
C ALA A 48 -4.05 -8.13 -2.08
N SER A 49 -4.97 -8.50 -2.97
CA SER A 49 -5.79 -9.71 -2.86
C SER A 49 -5.06 -11.00 -3.27
N PHE A 50 -3.94 -10.89 -3.99
CA PHE A 50 -3.14 -12.05 -4.42
C PHE A 50 -2.01 -12.32 -3.43
N THR A 51 -1.86 -13.58 -3.06
CA THR A 51 -0.70 -14.10 -2.32
C THR A 51 0.38 -14.58 -3.26
N VAL A 52 -0.02 -15.14 -4.40
CA VAL A 52 0.87 -15.59 -5.47
C VAL A 52 0.37 -15.04 -6.80
N LEU A 53 1.26 -14.37 -7.55
CA LEU A 53 0.94 -13.85 -8.87
C LEU A 53 2.14 -14.02 -9.80
N GLY A 54 1.94 -14.66 -10.94
CA GLY A 54 2.92 -14.79 -12.01
C GLY A 54 2.45 -14.13 -13.30
N SER A 55 3.37 -13.80 -14.19
CA SER A 55 3.06 -13.28 -15.51
C SER A 55 2.93 -14.38 -16.56
N GLU A 56 3.86 -15.34 -16.59
CA GLU A 56 3.89 -16.42 -17.58
C GLU A 56 3.17 -17.67 -17.10
N THR A 57 3.58 -18.20 -15.95
CA THR A 57 3.01 -19.38 -15.32
C THR A 57 3.08 -19.29 -13.79
N VAL A 58 2.23 -20.06 -13.10
CA VAL A 58 2.42 -20.36 -11.68
C VAL A 58 2.43 -21.88 -11.55
N THR A 59 3.61 -22.45 -11.32
CA THR A 59 3.80 -23.90 -11.16
C THR A 59 3.82 -24.28 -9.69
N ASN A 60 3.09 -25.31 -9.32
CA ASN A 60 3.06 -25.84 -7.97
C ASN A 60 3.36 -27.33 -7.95
N VAL A 61 4.40 -27.73 -7.22
CA VAL A 61 4.60 -29.12 -6.86
C VAL A 61 3.83 -29.40 -5.58
N PRO A 62 2.72 -30.15 -5.64
CA PRO A 62 1.80 -30.31 -4.50
C PRO A 62 2.47 -31.01 -3.29
N THR A 63 2.00 -30.75 -2.06
CA THR A 63 0.88 -29.87 -1.72
C THR A 63 1.41 -28.61 -1.07
N SER A 64 1.09 -27.45 -1.67
CA SER A 64 1.30 -26.17 -0.99
C SER A 64 0.02 -25.77 -0.26
N THR A 65 0.12 -24.85 0.70
CA THR A 65 -1.03 -24.25 1.39
C THR A 65 -0.95 -22.74 1.22
N ILE A 66 -1.96 -22.16 0.58
CA ILE A 66 -1.97 -20.73 0.25
C ILE A 66 -3.24 -20.09 0.81
N VAL A 67 -3.08 -18.96 1.52
CA VAL A 67 -4.19 -18.13 2.01
C VAL A 67 -4.23 -16.84 1.21
N GLY A 68 -5.28 -16.65 0.41
CA GLY A 68 -5.49 -15.56 -0.54
C GLY A 68 -5.50 -16.06 -1.98
N ASN A 69 -5.64 -15.16 -2.97
CA ASN A 69 -5.70 -15.55 -4.38
C ASN A 69 -4.35 -16.02 -4.91
N VAL A 70 -4.41 -16.96 -5.84
CA VAL A 70 -3.32 -17.37 -6.74
C VAL A 70 -3.70 -16.94 -8.15
N GLY A 71 -2.77 -16.37 -8.92
CA GLY A 71 -3.11 -15.91 -10.26
C GLY A 71 -1.97 -15.92 -11.24
N VAL A 72 -2.34 -15.92 -12.52
CA VAL A 72 -1.44 -15.71 -13.66
C VAL A 72 -2.10 -14.80 -14.68
N SER A 73 -1.35 -13.83 -15.21
CA SER A 73 -1.75 -12.95 -16.33
C SER A 73 -0.52 -12.25 -16.91
N PRO A 74 -0.35 -12.15 -18.27
CA PRO A 74 -1.23 -12.60 -19.34
C PRO A 74 -1.20 -14.11 -19.60
N GLY A 75 -0.26 -14.85 -19.00
CA GLY A 75 -0.23 -16.30 -19.08
C GLY A 75 -1.52 -16.93 -18.58
N THR A 76 -1.70 -18.22 -18.87
CA THR A 76 -2.93 -18.93 -18.52
C THR A 76 -2.70 -20.17 -17.68
N ALA A 77 -1.47 -20.69 -17.64
CA ALA A 77 -1.18 -22.00 -17.06
C ALA A 77 -0.86 -21.92 -15.56
N LEU A 78 -1.53 -22.77 -14.77
CA LEU A 78 -1.27 -22.95 -13.35
C LEU A 78 -1.12 -24.46 -13.01
N PRO A 79 -0.08 -25.15 -13.56
CA PRO A 79 0.12 -26.56 -13.30
C PRO A 79 0.31 -26.82 -11.80
N GLY A 80 -0.33 -27.89 -11.31
CA GLY A 80 -0.37 -28.25 -9.90
C GLY A 80 -1.55 -27.66 -9.12
N PHE A 81 -2.34 -26.80 -9.76
CA PHE A 81 -3.61 -26.30 -9.27
C PHE A 81 -4.77 -26.77 -10.16
N ASN A 82 -6.00 -26.64 -9.66
CA ASN A 82 -7.22 -26.76 -10.44
C ASN A 82 -7.49 -25.41 -11.13
N TRP A 83 -7.44 -25.35 -12.45
CA TRP A 83 -7.61 -24.12 -13.21
C TRP A 83 -8.32 -24.31 -14.55
N VAL A 84 -9.00 -23.26 -15.00
CA VAL A 84 -9.60 -23.14 -16.33
C VAL A 84 -9.30 -21.74 -16.88
N SER A 85 -8.74 -21.68 -18.08
CA SER A 85 -8.35 -20.40 -18.72
C SER A 85 -9.51 -19.40 -18.79
N GLY A 86 -9.24 -18.16 -18.42
CA GLY A 86 -10.21 -17.06 -18.42
C GLY A 86 -11.14 -17.05 -17.19
N THR A 87 -10.95 -17.95 -16.22
CA THR A 87 -11.84 -18.08 -15.07
C THR A 87 -11.12 -18.05 -13.73
N ALA A 88 -11.91 -17.86 -12.66
CA ALA A 88 -11.49 -18.07 -11.28
C ALA A 88 -12.06 -19.41 -10.78
N THR A 89 -11.20 -20.29 -10.28
CA THR A 89 -11.55 -21.68 -9.93
C THR A 89 -11.17 -21.96 -8.47
N ALA A 90 -11.98 -22.74 -7.76
CA ALA A 90 -11.62 -23.19 -6.42
C ALA A 90 -10.58 -24.32 -6.48
N ASP A 91 -9.65 -24.32 -5.53
CA ASP A 91 -8.63 -25.36 -5.35
C ASP A 91 -8.49 -25.71 -3.86
N GLY A 92 -8.29 -26.98 -3.55
CA GLY A 92 -8.16 -27.45 -2.16
C GLY A 92 -6.91 -26.98 -1.43
N GLN A 93 -5.91 -26.47 -2.15
CA GLN A 93 -4.67 -25.89 -1.59
C GLN A 93 -4.79 -24.38 -1.33
N VAL A 94 -5.87 -23.73 -1.82
CA VAL A 94 -6.11 -22.29 -1.75
C VAL A 94 -7.31 -22.02 -0.84
N THR A 95 -7.10 -21.24 0.21
CA THR A 95 -8.15 -20.85 1.16
C THR A 95 -8.26 -19.33 1.22
N GLY A 96 -9.46 -18.79 1.45
CA GLY A 96 -9.69 -17.35 1.48
C GLY A 96 -9.50 -16.64 0.13
N GLY A 97 -9.40 -17.43 -0.96
CA GLY A 97 -9.22 -16.95 -2.33
C GLY A 97 -9.54 -18.00 -3.37
N LEU A 98 -9.22 -17.70 -4.63
CA LEU A 98 -9.41 -18.55 -5.80
C LEU A 98 -8.14 -18.61 -6.65
N VAL A 99 -8.11 -19.56 -7.58
CA VAL A 99 -7.09 -19.66 -8.64
C VAL A 99 -7.57 -18.93 -9.89
N HIS A 100 -6.89 -17.87 -10.27
CA HIS A 100 -7.25 -16.97 -11.37
C HIS A 100 -6.35 -17.20 -12.59
N SER A 101 -6.89 -17.77 -13.66
CA SER A 101 -6.17 -17.96 -14.93
C SER A 101 -6.58 -16.88 -15.92
N ALA A 102 -5.70 -15.92 -16.20
CA ALA A 102 -5.92 -14.81 -17.13
C ALA A 102 -7.27 -14.07 -16.93
N THR A 103 -7.70 -13.92 -15.69
CA THR A 103 -8.93 -13.17 -15.37
C THR A 103 -8.67 -11.66 -15.40
N ALA A 104 -9.72 -10.85 -15.53
CA ALA A 104 -9.61 -9.39 -15.45
C ALA A 104 -9.00 -8.93 -14.11
N LEU A 105 -9.30 -9.62 -13.00
CA LEU A 105 -8.71 -9.33 -11.68
C LEU A 105 -7.20 -9.60 -11.68
N ALA A 106 -6.75 -10.74 -12.23
CA ALA A 106 -5.33 -11.05 -12.34
C ALA A 106 -4.58 -10.06 -13.25
N ALA A 107 -5.21 -9.64 -14.37
CA ALA A 107 -4.64 -8.64 -15.27
C ALA A 107 -4.51 -7.26 -14.61
N SER A 108 -5.53 -6.84 -13.84
CA SER A 108 -5.47 -5.60 -13.06
C SER A 108 -4.39 -5.66 -11.97
N ALA A 109 -4.29 -6.78 -11.25
CA ALA A 109 -3.26 -7.00 -10.25
C ALA A 109 -1.85 -6.95 -10.86
N GLN A 110 -1.64 -7.52 -12.06
CA GLN A 110 -0.36 -7.47 -12.76
C GLN A 110 0.04 -6.03 -13.13
N ALA A 111 -0.90 -5.22 -13.61
CA ALA A 111 -0.65 -3.80 -13.88
C ALA A 111 -0.32 -3.01 -12.59
N GLN A 112 -0.99 -3.34 -11.48
CA GLN A 112 -0.69 -2.76 -10.17
C GLN A 112 0.68 -3.20 -9.65
N LEU A 113 1.13 -4.42 -9.92
CA LEU A 113 2.46 -4.92 -9.56
C LEU A 113 3.56 -4.12 -10.26
N THR A 114 3.46 -3.92 -11.57
CA THR A 114 4.39 -3.08 -12.33
C THR A 114 4.45 -1.67 -11.74
N THR A 115 3.29 -1.08 -11.44
CA THR A 115 3.20 0.26 -10.83
C THR A 115 3.84 0.29 -9.43
N ALA A 116 3.57 -0.71 -8.59
CA ALA A 116 4.14 -0.80 -7.24
C ALA A 116 5.68 -0.90 -7.27
N ARG A 117 6.24 -1.67 -8.20
CA ARG A 117 7.69 -1.78 -8.38
C ARG A 117 8.33 -0.44 -8.79
N LEU A 118 7.73 0.26 -9.77
CA LEU A 118 8.19 1.60 -10.18
C LEU A 118 8.11 2.62 -9.02
N ASN A 119 7.06 2.54 -8.22
CA ASN A 119 6.90 3.35 -7.03
C ASN A 119 8.00 3.06 -5.99
N LEU A 120 8.34 1.79 -5.75
CA LEU A 120 9.46 1.43 -4.88
C LEU A 120 10.79 1.92 -5.42
N ASP A 121 11.05 1.79 -6.74
CA ASP A 121 12.26 2.32 -7.38
C ASP A 121 12.39 3.84 -7.19
N SER A 122 11.28 4.58 -7.18
CA SER A 122 11.27 6.04 -7.00
C SER A 122 11.73 6.48 -5.59
N MET A 123 11.72 5.58 -4.60
CA MET A 123 12.22 5.87 -3.25
C MET A 123 13.74 5.97 -3.18
N GLY A 124 14.43 5.67 -4.28
CA GLY A 124 15.88 5.76 -4.39
C GLY A 124 16.63 4.64 -3.67
N THR A 125 17.93 4.85 -3.48
CA THR A 125 18.85 3.83 -2.94
C THR A 125 18.79 3.70 -1.41
N GLY A 126 18.36 4.74 -0.71
CA GLY A 126 18.37 4.75 0.75
C GLY A 126 19.77 4.47 1.33
N THR A 127 19.83 3.64 2.35
CA THR A 127 21.10 3.19 2.96
C THR A 127 21.67 2.01 2.17
N THR A 128 22.81 2.20 1.53
CA THR A 128 23.53 1.12 0.85
C THR A 128 24.25 0.25 1.88
N LEU A 129 23.95 -1.03 1.90
CA LEU A 129 24.58 -1.98 2.80
C LEU A 129 25.95 -2.40 2.24
N THR A 130 26.95 -2.53 3.09
CA THR A 130 28.33 -2.85 2.68
C THR A 130 28.50 -4.32 2.30
N LEU A 131 27.63 -5.20 2.81
CA LEU A 131 27.64 -6.62 2.55
C LEU A 131 26.38 -7.00 1.77
N ALA A 132 26.49 -7.98 0.88
CA ALA A 132 25.35 -8.55 0.18
C ALA A 132 24.52 -9.47 1.09
N ASP A 133 25.15 -10.12 2.06
CA ASP A 133 24.50 -11.03 3.01
C ASP A 133 23.95 -10.26 4.23
N LEU A 134 22.66 -10.38 4.44
CA LEU A 134 21.90 -9.74 5.52
C LEU A 134 21.95 -10.52 6.84
N ASN A 135 22.65 -11.67 6.86
CA ASN A 135 22.74 -12.51 8.05
C ASN A 135 23.32 -11.75 9.26
N GLY A 136 22.65 -11.90 10.41
CA GLY A 136 23.04 -11.31 11.68
C GLY A 136 22.75 -9.80 11.79
N LEU A 137 22.20 -9.15 10.75
CA LEU A 137 21.83 -7.75 10.83
C LEU A 137 20.53 -7.55 11.61
N THR A 138 20.47 -6.41 12.30
CA THR A 138 19.21 -5.84 12.80
C THR A 138 19.00 -4.51 12.09
N LEU A 139 17.92 -4.40 11.32
CA LEU A 139 17.60 -3.23 10.52
C LEU A 139 16.34 -2.53 11.03
N PHE A 140 16.41 -1.21 11.13
CA PHE A 140 15.30 -0.34 11.49
C PHE A 140 14.48 0.06 10.25
N PRO A 141 13.28 0.67 10.41
CA PRO A 141 12.48 1.11 9.27
C PRO A 141 13.27 2.03 8.33
N GLY A 142 13.18 1.79 7.02
CA GLY A 142 13.92 2.56 6.03
C GLY A 142 14.02 1.89 4.66
N VAL A 143 14.72 2.56 3.74
CA VAL A 143 15.09 2.04 2.42
C VAL A 143 16.53 1.55 2.46
N TYR A 144 16.78 0.35 1.95
CA TYR A 144 18.09 -0.30 1.94
C TYR A 144 18.43 -0.81 0.55
N THR A 145 19.62 -0.48 0.04
CA THR A 145 20.16 -1.11 -1.16
C THR A 145 21.05 -2.29 -0.76
N VAL A 146 20.72 -3.46 -1.33
CA VAL A 146 21.45 -4.71 -1.14
C VAL A 146 22.13 -5.10 -2.45
N HIS A 147 23.45 -5.18 -2.43
CA HIS A 147 24.24 -5.54 -3.61
C HIS A 147 24.00 -6.99 -4.04
N ALA A 148 24.27 -7.26 -5.32
CA ALA A 148 24.31 -8.62 -5.85
C ALA A 148 25.34 -9.48 -5.09
N GLY A 149 24.95 -10.73 -4.82
CA GLY A 149 25.79 -11.70 -4.13
C GLY A 149 25.38 -13.12 -4.48
N THR A 150 26.19 -14.10 -4.06
CA THR A 150 25.86 -15.52 -4.21
C THR A 150 24.76 -15.98 -3.24
N THR A 151 24.60 -15.23 -2.15
CA THR A 151 23.47 -15.30 -1.23
C THR A 151 23.24 -13.93 -0.62
N ASN A 152 22.00 -13.59 -0.33
CA ASN A 152 21.61 -12.34 0.34
C ASN A 152 21.09 -12.60 1.75
N LEU A 153 20.80 -13.85 2.09
CA LEU A 153 20.41 -14.24 3.44
C LEU A 153 20.89 -15.65 3.74
N SER A 154 21.98 -15.79 4.49
CA SER A 154 22.54 -17.09 4.88
C SER A 154 22.14 -17.54 6.28
N GLY A 155 21.42 -16.70 7.05
CA GLY A 155 20.99 -16.99 8.41
C GLY A 155 19.80 -16.13 8.83
N THR A 156 19.89 -15.37 9.92
CA THR A 156 18.76 -14.58 10.43
C THR A 156 18.96 -13.09 10.18
N LEU A 157 17.97 -12.46 9.53
CA LEU A 157 17.79 -11.02 9.49
C LEU A 157 16.72 -10.63 10.51
N THR A 158 16.98 -9.63 11.34
CA THR A 158 15.98 -9.05 12.26
C THR A 158 15.54 -7.66 11.76
N LEU A 159 14.26 -7.46 11.61
CA LEU A 159 13.62 -6.18 11.32
C LEU A 159 12.98 -5.68 12.63
N ASP A 160 13.52 -4.60 13.18
CA ASP A 160 13.04 -4.03 14.45
C ASP A 160 12.32 -2.70 14.20
N GLY A 161 11.00 -2.70 14.39
CA GLY A 161 10.14 -1.54 14.21
C GLY A 161 10.25 -0.48 15.31
N GLN A 162 11.03 -0.73 16.36
CA GLN A 162 11.24 0.22 17.47
C GLN A 162 9.93 0.76 18.10
N GLY A 163 8.92 -0.07 18.18
CA GLY A 163 7.61 0.32 18.72
C GLY A 163 6.73 1.11 17.74
N ASN A 164 7.10 1.19 16.46
CA ASN A 164 6.28 1.81 15.44
C ASN A 164 5.34 0.79 14.79
N ALA A 165 4.03 0.92 15.01
CA ALA A 165 3.03 0.04 14.41
C ALA A 165 2.98 0.15 12.87
N ASN A 166 3.38 1.30 12.32
CA ASN A 166 3.45 1.58 10.88
C ASN A 166 4.88 1.46 10.32
N ALA A 167 5.74 0.66 10.93
CA ALA A 167 7.11 0.52 10.47
C ALA A 167 7.18 -0.02 9.03
N GLY A 168 8.03 0.57 8.20
CA GLY A 168 8.18 0.17 6.79
C GLY A 168 9.63 -0.14 6.44
N TRP A 169 9.86 -1.24 5.71
CA TRP A 169 11.16 -1.59 5.16
C TRP A 169 11.04 -1.81 3.65
N VAL A 170 11.96 -1.21 2.92
CA VAL A 170 12.09 -1.40 1.47
C VAL A 170 13.51 -1.86 1.16
N PHE A 171 13.62 -3.03 0.57
CA PHE A 171 14.87 -3.59 0.09
C PHE A 171 14.97 -3.42 -1.42
N GLN A 172 15.87 -2.56 -1.87
CA GLN A 172 16.24 -2.41 -3.27
C GLN A 172 17.32 -3.44 -3.59
N MET A 173 16.92 -4.57 -4.19
CA MET A 173 17.87 -5.62 -4.58
C MET A 173 18.44 -5.28 -5.95
N ASP A 174 19.76 -5.08 -6.05
CA ASP A 174 20.42 -4.67 -7.32
C ASP A 174 20.36 -5.77 -8.40
N ALA A 175 20.18 -7.03 -7.99
CA ALA A 175 20.05 -8.20 -8.85
C ALA A 175 19.04 -9.20 -8.25
N ASP A 176 19.44 -10.46 -8.12
CA ASP A 176 18.61 -11.50 -7.52
C ASP A 176 18.52 -11.37 -6.00
N LEU A 177 17.43 -11.89 -5.45
CA LEU A 177 17.29 -12.21 -4.02
C LEU A 177 17.51 -13.71 -3.83
N ILE A 178 18.57 -14.09 -3.14
CA ILE A 178 18.91 -15.49 -2.93
C ILE A 178 19.06 -15.75 -1.43
N THR A 179 18.26 -16.67 -0.89
CA THR A 179 18.44 -17.16 0.48
C THR A 179 19.15 -18.52 0.52
N SER A 180 19.85 -18.79 1.60
CA SER A 180 20.36 -20.15 1.88
C SER A 180 19.31 -20.98 2.62
N PRO A 181 19.42 -22.32 2.59
CA PRO A 181 18.51 -23.17 3.36
C PRO A 181 18.47 -22.82 4.85
N ASN A 182 17.30 -22.94 5.45
CA ASN A 182 17.04 -22.67 6.88
C ASN A 182 17.29 -21.22 7.33
N SER A 183 17.36 -20.26 6.41
CA SER A 183 17.46 -18.85 6.77
C SER A 183 16.11 -18.30 7.25
N MET A 184 16.16 -17.12 7.91
CA MET A 184 14.98 -16.54 8.56
C MET A 184 14.96 -15.03 8.44
N VAL A 185 13.79 -14.46 8.12
CA VAL A 185 13.48 -13.06 8.36
C VAL A 185 12.59 -12.97 9.60
N LYS A 186 13.04 -12.23 10.61
CA LYS A 186 12.33 -12.03 11.88
C LYS A 186 11.87 -10.58 11.98
N LEU A 187 10.63 -10.37 12.40
CA LEU A 187 10.05 -9.05 12.62
C LEU A 187 9.71 -8.87 14.10
N ILE A 188 10.11 -7.75 14.70
CA ILE A 188 9.87 -7.43 16.11
C ILE A 188 9.52 -5.94 16.27
N GLY A 189 8.90 -5.58 17.40
CA GLY A 189 8.68 -4.18 17.78
C GLY A 189 7.82 -3.37 16.80
N THR A 190 6.85 -4.01 16.14
CA THR A 190 5.93 -3.36 15.21
C THR A 190 4.50 -3.86 15.38
N GLY A 191 3.56 -3.35 14.57
CA GLY A 191 2.14 -3.70 14.59
C GLY A 191 1.58 -4.07 13.22
N ASP A 192 0.26 -4.14 13.13
CA ASP A 192 -0.49 -4.58 11.95
C ASP A 192 -0.42 -3.59 10.76
N GLY A 193 -0.06 -2.33 11.01
CA GLY A 193 0.19 -1.32 9.99
C GLY A 193 1.56 -1.41 9.33
N ALA A 194 2.43 -2.37 9.70
CA ALA A 194 3.76 -2.50 9.14
C ALA A 194 3.80 -2.98 7.69
N GLY A 195 4.89 -2.64 6.98
CA GLY A 195 5.15 -3.09 5.62
C GLY A 195 6.58 -3.56 5.41
N VAL A 196 6.74 -4.65 4.65
CA VAL A 196 8.05 -5.17 4.22
C VAL A 196 7.99 -5.47 2.73
N TYR A 197 8.89 -4.84 1.96
CA TYR A 197 8.90 -4.90 0.51
C TYR A 197 10.29 -5.24 -0.01
N TRP A 198 10.39 -6.34 -0.74
CA TRP A 198 11.58 -6.80 -1.43
C TRP A 198 11.43 -6.47 -2.91
N ASN A 199 11.95 -5.30 -3.33
CA ASN A 199 11.94 -4.87 -4.73
C ASN A 199 13.14 -5.49 -5.46
N VAL A 200 12.90 -6.62 -6.12
CA VAL A 200 13.94 -7.44 -6.75
C VAL A 200 14.04 -7.13 -8.24
N ARG A 201 15.18 -6.61 -8.69
CA ARG A 201 15.40 -6.20 -10.08
C ARG A 201 15.67 -7.36 -11.05
N SER A 202 15.69 -8.59 -10.55
CA SER A 202 15.81 -9.81 -11.33
C SER A 202 14.87 -10.87 -10.76
N SER A 203 15.38 -12.03 -10.35
CA SER A 203 14.61 -13.13 -9.80
C SER A 203 14.84 -13.32 -8.30
N ALA A 204 13.90 -13.99 -7.63
CA ALA A 204 14.04 -14.39 -6.24
C ALA A 204 14.08 -15.90 -6.10
N THR A 205 15.02 -16.41 -5.29
CA THR A 205 15.10 -17.80 -4.88
C THR A 205 15.05 -17.89 -3.36
N ILE A 206 13.93 -18.36 -2.84
CA ILE A 206 13.75 -18.62 -1.41
C ILE A 206 14.02 -20.10 -1.17
N ASP A 207 15.18 -20.41 -0.58
CA ASP A 207 15.67 -21.75 -0.50
C ASP A 207 14.98 -22.60 0.60
N THR A 208 15.24 -23.88 0.56
CA THR A 208 14.61 -24.93 1.37
C THR A 208 14.52 -24.57 2.87
N ASN A 209 13.36 -24.80 3.47
CA ASN A 209 13.07 -24.52 4.89
C ASN A 209 13.26 -23.06 5.33
N THR A 210 13.44 -22.12 4.41
CA THR A 210 13.51 -20.69 4.76
C THR A 210 12.18 -20.22 5.36
N THR A 211 12.25 -19.50 6.48
CA THR A 211 11.11 -18.77 7.03
C THR A 211 11.21 -17.31 6.60
N PHE A 212 10.49 -17.00 5.54
CA PHE A 212 10.51 -15.68 4.93
C PHE A 212 9.32 -14.82 5.39
N LEU A 213 9.43 -13.51 5.29
CA LEU A 213 8.37 -12.54 5.58
C LEU A 213 8.42 -11.38 4.59
N GLY A 214 7.25 -10.93 4.18
CA GLY A 214 7.05 -9.71 3.41
C GLY A 214 6.74 -9.94 1.94
N ASN A 215 6.53 -8.84 1.22
CA ASN A 215 6.10 -8.88 -0.16
C ASN A 215 7.30 -8.93 -1.09
N ILE A 216 7.48 -10.03 -1.81
CA ILE A 216 8.49 -10.18 -2.86
C ILE A 216 7.89 -9.66 -4.17
N LEU A 217 8.44 -8.57 -4.70
CA LEU A 217 8.08 -7.98 -5.99
C LEU A 217 9.26 -8.17 -6.94
N ALA A 218 9.31 -9.30 -7.63
CA ALA A 218 10.40 -9.62 -8.55
C ALA A 218 10.11 -9.15 -9.98
N LEU A 219 11.11 -8.59 -10.65
CA LEU A 219 10.97 -8.22 -12.08
C LEU A 219 10.74 -9.46 -12.92
N THR A 220 11.50 -10.54 -12.67
CA THR A 220 11.44 -11.75 -13.48
C THR A 220 10.68 -12.85 -12.75
N SER A 221 11.34 -13.80 -12.15
CA SER A 221 10.71 -14.99 -11.62
C SER A 221 10.92 -15.16 -10.11
N ILE A 222 10.09 -15.97 -9.48
CA ILE A 222 10.24 -16.35 -8.08
C ILE A 222 10.21 -17.88 -7.97
N SER A 223 11.23 -18.44 -7.31
CA SER A 223 11.28 -19.85 -6.95
C SER A 223 11.26 -20.00 -5.44
N MET A 224 10.25 -20.68 -4.92
CA MET A 224 10.21 -21.08 -3.53
C MET A 224 10.51 -22.57 -3.43
N ASN A 225 11.71 -22.89 -2.95
CA ASN A 225 12.18 -24.28 -2.83
C ASN A 225 11.43 -25.01 -1.71
N SER A 226 11.67 -26.32 -1.62
CA SER A 226 10.89 -27.21 -0.76
C SER A 226 10.74 -26.70 0.66
N THR A 227 9.50 -26.65 1.12
CA THR A 227 9.11 -26.27 2.49
C THR A 227 9.45 -24.84 2.93
N ALA A 228 9.93 -23.98 2.02
CA ALA A 228 10.04 -22.56 2.30
C ALA A 228 8.66 -21.97 2.62
N THR A 229 8.61 -21.02 3.54
CA THR A 229 7.35 -20.38 4.00
C THR A 229 7.41 -18.87 3.89
N ASP A 230 6.27 -18.25 3.55
CA ASP A 230 6.01 -16.83 3.74
C ASP A 230 4.59 -16.67 4.31
N LEU A 231 4.49 -16.70 5.64
CA LEU A 231 3.21 -16.71 6.36
C LEU A 231 2.65 -15.31 6.62
N CYS A 232 3.32 -14.27 6.11
CA CYS A 232 2.88 -12.89 6.21
C CYS A 232 3.50 -12.07 5.06
N GLY A 233 3.10 -12.38 3.83
CA GLY A 233 3.66 -11.74 2.63
C GLY A 233 3.10 -12.30 1.33
N ARG A 234 3.81 -12.07 0.24
CA ARG A 234 3.39 -12.41 -1.13
C ARG A 234 4.56 -12.75 -2.02
N ALA A 235 4.34 -13.61 -3.00
CA ALA A 235 5.25 -13.92 -4.09
C ALA A 235 4.66 -13.39 -5.42
N LEU A 236 5.18 -12.25 -5.90
CA LEU A 236 4.63 -11.47 -7.01
C LEU A 236 5.70 -11.29 -8.10
N ALA A 237 5.57 -11.99 -9.22
CA ALA A 237 6.47 -11.95 -10.37
C ALA A 237 5.87 -11.10 -11.50
N ASP A 238 6.59 -10.03 -11.91
CA ASP A 238 6.08 -9.01 -12.85
C ASP A 238 6.10 -9.48 -14.31
N THR A 239 7.20 -10.16 -14.75
CA THR A 239 7.33 -10.60 -16.15
C THR A 239 7.53 -12.10 -16.32
N GLY A 240 7.86 -12.84 -15.26
CA GLY A 240 8.17 -14.26 -15.35
C GLY A 240 7.20 -15.14 -14.57
N GLU A 241 7.70 -16.26 -14.11
CA GLU A 241 6.92 -17.30 -13.45
C GLU A 241 7.09 -17.30 -11.92
N VAL A 242 6.15 -17.96 -11.24
CA VAL A 242 6.31 -18.36 -9.84
C VAL A 242 6.29 -19.88 -9.74
N THR A 243 7.34 -20.44 -9.13
CA THR A 243 7.43 -21.88 -8.86
C THR A 243 7.36 -22.14 -7.36
N LEU A 244 6.46 -23.04 -6.97
CA LEU A 244 6.21 -23.43 -5.59
C LEU A 244 6.47 -24.93 -5.42
N ILE A 245 7.13 -25.32 -4.30
CA ILE A 245 7.42 -26.72 -3.97
C ILE A 245 7.04 -26.96 -2.51
N GLN A 246 5.83 -27.44 -2.27
CA GLN A 246 5.33 -27.79 -0.93
C GLN A 246 5.44 -26.61 0.08
N ASN A 247 5.09 -25.43 -0.37
CA ASN A 247 5.25 -24.19 0.39
C ASN A 247 3.99 -23.85 1.21
N ARG A 248 4.18 -22.94 2.17
CA ARG A 248 3.07 -22.32 2.91
C ARG A 248 3.20 -20.83 2.79
N LEU A 249 2.18 -20.20 2.17
CA LEU A 249 2.12 -18.75 1.98
C LEU A 249 0.81 -18.17 2.51
N SER A 250 0.87 -17.00 3.08
CA SER A 250 -0.34 -16.28 3.53
C SER A 250 -0.22 -14.78 3.28
N GLY A 251 -1.15 -14.24 2.48
CA GLY A 251 -1.36 -12.81 2.33
C GLY A 251 -2.07 -12.17 3.54
N ILE A 252 -2.38 -12.94 4.58
CA ILE A 252 -2.98 -12.47 5.82
C ILE A 252 -2.09 -12.96 6.97
N CYS A 253 -1.66 -12.03 7.83
CA CYS A 253 -0.79 -12.37 8.94
C CYS A 253 -1.57 -12.93 10.14
N ALA A 254 -0.88 -13.75 10.94
CA ALA A 254 -1.40 -14.34 12.16
C ALA A 254 -0.53 -13.93 13.38
N GLY A 255 -0.95 -14.31 14.57
CA GLY A 255 -0.20 -14.06 15.82
C GLY A 255 -0.15 -12.57 16.17
N GLU A 256 1.03 -12.07 16.49
CA GLU A 256 1.26 -10.68 16.90
C GLU A 256 0.98 -9.66 15.77
N LEU A 257 0.98 -10.12 14.52
CA LEU A 257 0.68 -9.31 13.34
C LEU A 257 -0.75 -9.55 12.82
N ALA A 258 -1.61 -10.21 13.62
CA ALA A 258 -3.02 -10.42 13.24
C ALA A 258 -3.70 -9.07 12.96
N GLY A 259 -4.33 -8.97 11.77
CA GLY A 259 -4.88 -7.71 11.26
C GLY A 259 -4.04 -7.12 10.11
N SER A 260 -2.75 -7.43 10.01
CA SER A 260 -1.94 -7.03 8.88
C SER A 260 -2.34 -7.81 7.62
N ASN A 261 -2.48 -7.09 6.52
CA ASN A 261 -2.70 -7.65 5.20
C ASN A 261 -1.33 -7.98 4.54
N GLY A 262 -0.67 -9.03 5.02
CA GLY A 262 0.59 -9.52 4.45
C GLY A 262 1.72 -8.49 4.46
N LEU A 263 1.87 -7.72 5.54
CA LEU A 263 2.89 -6.66 5.66
C LEU A 263 2.89 -5.68 4.48
N SER A 264 1.69 -5.29 4.01
CA SER A 264 1.52 -4.33 2.91
C SER A 264 1.28 -2.89 3.37
N GLY A 265 1.45 -2.58 4.66
CA GLY A 265 1.40 -1.24 5.24
C GLY A 265 2.75 -0.51 5.17
N GLY A 266 2.97 0.42 6.11
CA GLY A 266 4.23 1.17 6.25
C GLY A 266 4.47 2.25 5.20
N LEU A 267 3.83 2.17 4.04
CA LEU A 267 3.99 3.08 2.91
C LEU A 267 2.64 3.56 2.39
N GLU A 268 2.62 4.79 1.88
CA GLU A 268 1.49 5.38 1.17
C GLU A 268 1.94 6.03 -0.13
N VAL A 269 1.06 6.06 -1.11
CA VAL A 269 1.26 6.72 -2.40
C VAL A 269 0.31 7.90 -2.52
N THR A 270 0.87 9.09 -2.75
CA THR A 270 0.10 10.31 -3.01
C THR A 270 0.54 10.89 -4.36
N GLY A 271 -0.30 10.72 -5.38
CA GLY A 271 0.07 11.05 -6.76
C GLY A 271 1.21 10.15 -7.25
N THR A 272 2.40 10.69 -7.46
CA THR A 272 3.62 9.98 -7.87
C THR A 272 4.65 9.84 -6.73
N THR A 273 4.31 10.28 -5.53
CA THR A 273 5.21 10.27 -4.37
C THR A 273 4.89 9.10 -3.46
N VAL A 274 5.92 8.33 -3.10
CA VAL A 274 5.84 7.29 -2.08
C VAL A 274 6.48 7.79 -0.80
N ALA A 275 5.80 7.64 0.32
CA ALA A 275 6.28 8.06 1.63
C ALA A 275 6.04 6.99 2.68
N PHE A 276 6.87 6.99 3.72
CA PHE A 276 6.59 6.19 4.91
C PHE A 276 5.39 6.78 5.67
N LEU A 277 4.55 5.90 6.18
CA LEU A 277 3.47 6.30 7.08
C LEU A 277 4.03 6.94 8.36
N PRO A 278 3.32 7.89 8.96
CA PRO A 278 3.71 8.48 10.24
C PRO A 278 3.88 7.43 11.33
N PHE A 279 4.77 7.72 12.29
CA PHE A 279 4.95 6.88 13.47
C PHE A 279 3.62 6.68 14.21
N ALA A 280 3.29 5.42 14.52
CA ALA A 280 2.18 5.04 15.38
C ALA A 280 2.69 4.08 16.47
N PRO A 281 2.48 4.37 17.78
CA PRO A 281 2.99 3.49 18.83
C PRO A 281 2.24 2.16 18.87
N VAL A 282 2.93 1.05 19.05
CA VAL A 282 2.37 -0.32 19.08
C VAL A 282 1.32 -0.52 20.19
N ASN A 283 1.42 0.23 21.29
CA ASN A 283 0.46 0.17 22.41
C ASN A 283 -0.40 1.43 22.54
N GLY A 284 -0.45 2.25 21.48
CA GLY A 284 -1.30 3.41 21.46
C GLY A 284 -2.76 2.99 21.30
N GLY A 285 -3.52 3.00 22.40
CA GLY A 285 -4.92 3.34 22.29
C GLY A 285 -4.98 4.69 21.55
N GLY A 286 -4.98 4.64 20.21
CA GLY A 286 -4.86 5.82 19.37
C GLY A 286 -5.99 6.77 19.72
N THR A 287 -5.65 7.90 20.31
CA THR A 287 -6.42 9.10 19.98
C THR A 287 -6.22 9.30 18.48
N VAL A 288 -7.17 8.79 17.71
CA VAL A 288 -7.32 9.19 16.30
C VAL A 288 -7.21 10.71 16.32
N PRO A 289 -6.28 11.35 15.58
CA PRO A 289 -6.28 12.79 15.47
C PRO A 289 -7.68 13.16 15.00
N GLU A 290 -8.44 13.84 15.86
CA GLU A 290 -9.83 14.20 15.56
C GLU A 290 -9.79 14.91 14.22
N PRO A 291 -10.51 14.43 13.18
CA PRO A 291 -10.50 15.08 11.88
C PRO A 291 -10.77 16.56 12.11
N GLY A 292 -10.02 17.44 11.43
CA GLY A 292 -10.22 18.90 11.54
C GLY A 292 -11.68 19.36 11.38
N SER A 293 -12.60 18.45 11.05
CA SER A 293 -14.05 18.57 11.10
C SER A 293 -14.58 18.95 12.49
N LEU A 294 -13.98 18.54 13.61
CA LEU A 294 -14.42 18.99 14.94
C LEU A 294 -13.96 20.42 15.22
N ALA A 295 -12.78 20.82 14.76
CA ALA A 295 -12.35 22.21 14.82
C ALA A 295 -13.25 23.10 13.93
N LEU A 296 -13.64 22.65 12.73
CA LEU A 296 -14.57 23.32 11.84
C LEU A 296 -16.00 23.37 12.41
N LEU A 297 -16.45 22.28 13.06
CA LEU A 297 -17.73 22.26 13.76
C LEU A 297 -17.74 23.23 14.95
N GLY A 298 -16.65 23.30 15.72
CA GLY A 298 -16.48 24.25 16.83
C GLY A 298 -16.48 25.69 16.34
N LEU A 299 -15.78 26.01 15.25
CA LEU A 299 -15.78 27.32 14.61
C LEU A 299 -17.14 27.68 14.02
N GLY A 300 -17.84 26.70 13.42
CA GLY A 300 -19.21 26.88 12.90
C GLY A 300 -20.21 27.19 13.99
N LEU A 301 -20.16 26.50 15.11
CA LEU A 301 -21.04 26.75 16.27
C LEU A 301 -20.72 28.07 16.96
N ALA A 302 -19.44 28.43 17.08
CA ALA A 302 -19.04 29.75 17.60
C ALA A 302 -19.54 30.87 16.69
N GLY A 303 -19.43 30.75 15.37
CA GLY A 303 -19.96 31.72 14.39
C GLY A 303 -21.48 31.89 14.48
N LEU A 304 -22.23 30.83 14.70
CA LEU A 304 -23.68 30.86 14.92
C LEU A 304 -24.04 31.51 16.25
N GLY A 305 -23.26 31.30 17.31
CA GLY A 305 -23.44 31.95 18.62
C GLY A 305 -23.23 33.46 18.55
N PHE A 306 -22.21 33.94 17.84
CA PHE A 306 -21.96 35.39 17.63
C PHE A 306 -23.03 36.02 16.74
N SER A 307 -23.56 35.33 15.74
CA SER A 307 -24.62 35.83 14.87
C SER A 307 -25.95 36.04 15.63
N ARG A 308 -26.28 35.18 16.58
CA ARG A 308 -27.49 35.31 17.43
C ARG A 308 -27.41 36.48 18.42
N ARG A 309 -26.19 36.79 18.92
CA ARG A 309 -26.00 37.90 19.91
C ARG A 309 -26.11 39.29 19.30
N ARG A 310 -26.06 39.45 17.97
CA ARG A 310 -26.23 40.71 17.24
C ARG A 310 -27.66 41.01 16.83
N ARG A 311 -28.61 40.12 17.11
CA ARG A 311 -30.04 40.26 16.77
C ARG A 311 -30.96 40.39 17.99
N GLY A 312 -30.39 40.55 19.21
CA GLY A 312 -31.09 40.82 20.44
C GLY A 312 -30.87 42.28 20.88
#